data_953273040483b2e6b6c0add7ab32caaf
#
_entry.id   953273040483b2e6b6c0add7ab32caaf
#
_cell.length_a   1.000
_cell.length_b   1.000
_cell.length_c   1.000
_cell.angle_alpha   90.00
_cell.angle_beta   90.00
_cell.angle_gamma   90.00
#
_symmetry.space_group_name_H-M   'P 1'
#
loop_
_entity.id
_entity.type
_entity.pdbx_description
1 polymer ?
#
loop_
_entity_poly.entity_id
_entity_poly.type
_entity_poly.pdbx_seq_one_letter_code
_entity_poly.pdbx_strand_id
1 'polypeptide(L)'
;MLALAFLGMAASIMVGLLASRVGAGVGRGLRENVFRKVVGFSNAEFDKFSTASLITRSTNDIQQIQLLIVMILRMVLYAPIMAIGGIWKVFHTNVSMSWIIGLAVAIIVVIVGFLFFVVMPKFKLIQNQVDRLNLVSREILTGLSVIRAFGTQKHEEERFDDANKALTKTNLFVNRAMTFMMPLMMFVMNLSLIHI
;
A
#
# COMPACT_ATOMS: atom_id res chain seq x y z
N MET A 1 11.47 -32.21 11.96
CA MET A 1 11.67 -31.02 11.10
C MET A 1 10.94 -31.15 9.76
N LEU A 2 11.17 -32.21 8.96
CA LEU A 2 10.49 -32.42 7.66
C LEU A 2 8.97 -32.43 7.77
N ALA A 3 8.39 -33.13 8.76
CA ALA A 3 6.94 -33.17 8.98
C ALA A 3 6.35 -31.79 9.28
N LEU A 4 7.03 -30.96 10.07
CA LEU A 4 6.58 -29.57 10.34
C LEU A 4 6.67 -28.69 9.08
N ALA A 5 7.69 -28.87 8.25
CA ALA A 5 7.80 -28.17 6.97
C ALA A 5 6.66 -28.57 6.02
N PHE A 6 6.33 -29.86 5.93
CA PHE A 6 5.19 -30.35 5.15
C PHE A 6 3.85 -29.79 5.63
N LEU A 7 3.61 -29.78 6.95
CA LEU A 7 2.42 -29.20 7.53
C LEU A 7 2.31 -27.68 7.23
N GLY A 8 3.41 -26.95 7.37
CA GLY A 8 3.46 -25.52 7.02
C GLY A 8 3.18 -25.25 5.55
N MET A 9 3.74 -26.08 4.67
CA MET A 9 3.47 -26.00 3.23
C MET A 9 1.99 -26.29 2.92
N ALA A 10 1.43 -27.35 3.47
CA ALA A 10 0.02 -27.72 3.27
C ALA A 10 -0.92 -26.61 3.77
N ALA A 11 -0.66 -26.07 4.97
CA ALA A 11 -1.42 -24.96 5.54
C ALA A 11 -1.35 -23.70 4.65
N SER A 12 -0.16 -23.36 4.14
CA SER A 12 0.03 -22.20 3.25
C SER A 12 -0.74 -22.36 1.93
N ILE A 13 -0.74 -23.56 1.34
CA ILE A 13 -1.53 -23.87 0.15
C ILE A 13 -3.02 -23.74 0.43
N MET A 14 -3.52 -24.29 1.57
CA MET A 14 -4.91 -24.17 1.95
C MET A 14 -5.36 -22.73 2.16
N VAL A 15 -4.57 -21.91 2.85
CA VAL A 15 -4.85 -20.47 3.02
C VAL A 15 -4.92 -19.78 1.66
N GLY A 16 -3.98 -20.06 0.76
CA GLY A 16 -3.99 -19.52 -0.60
C GLY A 16 -5.23 -19.89 -1.40
N LEU A 17 -5.64 -21.15 -1.35
CA LEU A 17 -6.84 -21.67 -2.02
C LEU A 17 -8.13 -21.06 -1.44
N LEU A 18 -8.26 -20.99 -0.13
CA LEU A 18 -9.43 -20.41 0.53
C LEU A 18 -9.53 -18.91 0.24
N ALA A 19 -8.43 -18.17 0.36
CA ALA A 19 -8.40 -16.74 0.10
C ALA A 19 -8.78 -16.43 -1.37
N SER A 20 -8.26 -17.21 -2.33
CA SER A 20 -8.59 -17.02 -3.75
C SER A 20 -10.05 -17.38 -4.06
N ARG A 21 -10.59 -18.44 -3.46
CA ARG A 21 -12.01 -18.79 -3.60
C ARG A 21 -12.94 -17.71 -3.04
N VAL A 22 -12.63 -17.20 -1.85
CA VAL A 22 -13.41 -16.10 -1.24
C VAL A 22 -13.31 -14.85 -2.11
N GLY A 23 -12.10 -14.47 -2.55
CA GLY A 23 -11.90 -13.31 -3.42
C GLY A 23 -12.66 -13.43 -4.76
N ALA A 24 -12.60 -14.61 -5.39
CA ALA A 24 -13.35 -14.88 -6.63
C ALA A 24 -14.87 -14.84 -6.41
N GLY A 25 -15.36 -15.39 -5.28
CA GLY A 25 -16.77 -15.35 -4.90
C GLY A 25 -17.28 -13.93 -4.69
N VAL A 26 -16.52 -13.11 -3.97
CA VAL A 26 -16.85 -11.69 -3.78
C VAL A 26 -16.83 -10.93 -5.11
N GLY A 27 -15.80 -11.14 -5.94
CA GLY A 27 -15.70 -10.53 -7.26
C GLY A 27 -16.89 -10.88 -8.16
N ARG A 28 -17.33 -12.14 -8.13
CA ARG A 28 -18.54 -12.57 -8.86
C ARG A 28 -19.79 -11.86 -8.34
N GLY A 29 -20.00 -11.85 -7.04
CA GLY A 29 -21.16 -11.20 -6.42
C GLY A 29 -21.21 -9.70 -6.69
N LEU A 30 -20.06 -9.01 -6.64
CA LEU A 30 -19.95 -7.59 -6.98
C LEU A 30 -20.31 -7.33 -8.45
N ARG A 31 -19.78 -8.14 -9.39
CA ARG A 31 -20.13 -8.01 -10.82
C ARG A 31 -21.62 -8.19 -11.07
N GLU A 32 -22.22 -9.22 -10.47
CA GLU A 32 -23.64 -9.49 -10.57
C GLU A 32 -24.48 -8.31 -10.04
N ASN A 33 -24.14 -7.78 -8.87
CA ASN A 33 -24.86 -6.67 -8.26
C ASN A 33 -24.71 -5.37 -9.06
N VAL A 34 -23.49 -5.06 -9.54
CA VAL A 34 -23.26 -3.88 -10.39
C VAL A 34 -24.01 -4.01 -11.71
N PHE A 35 -23.93 -5.17 -12.36
CA PHE A 35 -24.66 -5.41 -13.61
C PHE A 35 -26.16 -5.26 -13.43
N ARG A 36 -26.74 -5.91 -12.41
CA ARG A 36 -28.18 -5.81 -12.10
C ARG A 36 -28.62 -4.38 -11.85
N LYS A 37 -27.78 -3.61 -11.14
CA LYS A 37 -28.07 -2.20 -10.85
C LYS A 37 -27.99 -1.33 -12.10
N VAL A 38 -26.99 -1.52 -12.96
CA VAL A 38 -26.81 -0.76 -14.21
C VAL A 38 -27.93 -1.05 -15.19
N VAL A 39 -28.36 -2.31 -15.34
CA VAL A 39 -29.51 -2.68 -16.20
C VAL A 39 -30.81 -2.10 -15.69
N GLY A 40 -30.95 -1.86 -14.38
CA GLY A 40 -32.10 -1.23 -13.77
C GLY A 40 -32.08 0.30 -13.78
N PHE A 41 -31.07 0.95 -14.36
CA PHE A 41 -31.03 2.41 -14.47
C PHE A 41 -32.11 2.95 -15.42
N SER A 42 -32.73 4.05 -15.03
CA SER A 42 -33.52 4.87 -15.96
C SER A 42 -32.58 5.57 -16.95
N ASN A 43 -33.13 6.01 -18.11
CA ASN A 43 -32.33 6.74 -19.09
C ASN A 43 -31.65 7.98 -18.49
N ALA A 44 -32.35 8.72 -17.62
CA ALA A 44 -31.79 9.89 -16.94
C ALA A 44 -30.62 9.56 -15.95
N GLU A 45 -30.63 8.37 -15.39
CA GLU A 45 -29.51 7.91 -14.54
C GLU A 45 -28.35 7.42 -15.39
N PHE A 46 -28.64 6.72 -16.49
CA PHE A 46 -27.64 6.22 -17.41
C PHE A 46 -26.84 7.36 -18.07
N ASP A 47 -27.51 8.47 -18.42
CA ASP A 47 -26.87 9.65 -19.02
C ASP A 47 -25.88 10.37 -18.09
N LYS A 48 -25.95 10.12 -16.76
CA LYS A 48 -25.00 10.68 -15.80
C LYS A 48 -23.63 9.96 -15.80
N PHE A 49 -23.56 8.80 -16.39
CA PHE A 49 -22.34 7.99 -16.44
C PHE A 49 -21.91 7.74 -17.87
N SER A 50 -20.63 7.88 -18.16
CA SER A 50 -20.12 7.41 -19.45
C SER A 50 -20.08 5.88 -19.49
N THR A 51 -20.41 5.29 -20.64
CA THR A 51 -20.32 3.82 -20.85
C THR A 51 -18.95 3.28 -20.51
N ALA A 52 -17.88 4.00 -20.87
CA ALA A 52 -16.51 3.63 -20.53
C ALA A 52 -16.29 3.56 -19.01
N SER A 53 -16.83 4.50 -18.23
CA SER A 53 -16.74 4.49 -16.76
C SER A 53 -17.47 3.29 -16.16
N LEU A 54 -18.65 2.94 -16.67
CA LEU A 54 -19.42 1.79 -16.19
C LEU A 54 -18.69 0.45 -16.49
N ILE A 55 -18.07 0.34 -17.66
CA ILE A 55 -17.26 -0.81 -18.03
C ILE A 55 -16.05 -0.94 -17.10
N THR A 56 -15.29 0.15 -16.88
CA THR A 56 -14.12 0.14 -16.00
C THR A 56 -14.48 -0.26 -14.57
N ARG A 57 -15.58 0.28 -14.03
CA ARG A 57 -16.07 -0.07 -12.67
C ARG A 57 -16.50 -1.53 -12.56
N SER A 58 -17.16 -2.06 -13.60
CA SER A 58 -17.64 -3.45 -13.58
C SER A 58 -16.55 -4.50 -13.83
N THR A 59 -15.42 -4.10 -14.37
CA THR A 59 -14.29 -4.98 -14.69
C THR A 59 -13.08 -4.71 -13.83
N ASN A 60 -12.34 -3.63 -14.11
CA ASN A 60 -11.05 -3.33 -13.49
C ASN A 60 -11.16 -3.03 -11.99
N ASP A 61 -12.12 -2.19 -11.58
CA ASP A 61 -12.26 -1.81 -10.16
C ASP A 61 -12.64 -3.03 -9.31
N ILE A 62 -13.54 -3.87 -9.80
CA ILE A 62 -13.90 -5.12 -9.11
C ILE A 62 -12.72 -6.08 -9.05
N GLN A 63 -11.90 -6.15 -10.08
CA GLN A 63 -10.69 -6.98 -10.07
C GLN A 63 -9.68 -6.48 -9.04
N GLN A 64 -9.51 -5.18 -8.90
CA GLN A 64 -8.64 -4.59 -7.86
C GLN A 64 -9.17 -4.90 -6.46
N ILE A 65 -10.49 -4.77 -6.23
CA ILE A 65 -11.12 -5.14 -4.96
C ILE A 65 -10.90 -6.63 -4.67
N GLN A 66 -11.06 -7.50 -5.66
CA GLN A 66 -10.81 -8.94 -5.52
C GLN A 66 -9.36 -9.23 -5.10
N LEU A 67 -8.38 -8.59 -5.75
CA LEU A 67 -6.96 -8.73 -5.39
C LEU A 67 -6.66 -8.23 -3.98
N LEU A 68 -7.23 -7.09 -3.60
CA LEU A 68 -7.12 -6.54 -2.25
C LEU A 68 -7.67 -7.50 -1.19
N ILE A 69 -8.85 -8.07 -1.42
CA ILE A 69 -9.46 -9.03 -0.50
C ILE A 69 -8.57 -10.26 -0.32
N VAL A 70 -8.04 -10.82 -1.41
CA VAL A 70 -7.12 -11.96 -1.35
C VAL A 70 -5.86 -11.61 -0.55
N MET A 71 -5.29 -10.43 -0.76
CA MET A 71 -4.10 -9.95 -0.06
C MET A 71 -4.37 -9.75 1.44
N ILE A 72 -5.46 -9.08 1.78
CA ILE A 72 -5.85 -8.83 3.17
C ILE A 72 -6.11 -10.15 3.90
N LEU A 73 -6.86 -11.08 3.30
CA LEU A 73 -7.14 -12.39 3.90
C LEU A 73 -5.86 -13.17 4.18
N ARG A 74 -4.90 -13.15 3.25
CA ARG A 74 -3.60 -13.78 3.47
C ARG A 74 -2.85 -13.14 4.64
N MET A 75 -2.78 -11.80 4.70
CA MET A 75 -2.08 -11.10 5.78
C MET A 75 -2.77 -11.28 7.13
N VAL A 76 -4.09 -11.10 7.19
CA VAL A 76 -4.87 -11.18 8.44
C VAL A 76 -4.91 -12.60 9.01
N LEU A 77 -4.88 -13.63 8.17
CA LEU A 77 -4.85 -15.02 8.65
C LEU A 77 -3.43 -15.48 9.00
N TYR A 78 -2.43 -15.12 8.18
CA TYR A 78 -1.07 -15.61 8.35
C TYR A 78 -0.33 -14.95 9.54
N ALA A 79 -0.45 -13.62 9.67
CA ALA A 79 0.31 -12.89 10.67
C ALA A 79 -0.05 -13.27 12.13
N PRO A 80 -1.33 -13.38 12.54
CA PRO A 80 -1.67 -13.82 13.89
C PRO A 80 -1.25 -15.26 14.19
N ILE A 81 -1.38 -16.17 13.21
CA ILE A 81 -1.00 -17.59 13.40
C ILE A 81 0.52 -17.66 13.65
N MET A 82 1.32 -16.95 12.87
CA MET A 82 2.77 -16.90 13.05
C MET A 82 3.17 -16.22 14.37
N ALA A 83 2.48 -15.14 14.74
CA ALA A 83 2.73 -14.45 16.00
C ALA A 83 2.41 -15.33 17.22
N ILE A 84 1.25 -15.95 17.25
CA ILE A 84 0.84 -16.85 18.36
C ILE A 84 1.77 -18.07 18.42
N GLY A 85 2.06 -18.71 17.28
CA GLY A 85 2.96 -19.85 17.21
C GLY A 85 4.40 -19.50 17.62
N GLY A 86 4.89 -18.34 17.25
CA GLY A 86 6.19 -17.82 17.66
C GLY A 86 6.28 -17.56 19.16
N ILE A 87 5.29 -16.85 19.70
CA ILE A 87 5.18 -16.56 21.15
C ILE A 87 5.10 -17.86 21.94
N TRP A 88 4.23 -18.78 21.55
CA TRP A 88 4.10 -20.10 22.19
C TRP A 88 5.45 -20.84 22.23
N LYS A 89 6.14 -20.89 21.10
CA LYS A 89 7.45 -21.59 21.01
C LYS A 89 8.50 -20.96 21.91
N VAL A 90 8.57 -19.64 21.97
CA VAL A 90 9.51 -18.88 22.79
C VAL A 90 9.35 -19.21 24.27
N PHE A 91 8.09 -19.23 24.77
CA PHE A 91 7.81 -19.56 26.17
C PHE A 91 8.13 -21.00 26.55
N HIS A 92 8.08 -21.93 25.58
CA HIS A 92 8.33 -23.37 25.85
C HIS A 92 9.78 -23.82 25.60
N THR A 93 10.63 -22.99 24.95
CA THR A 93 11.98 -23.45 24.57
C THR A 93 13.04 -23.00 25.60
N ASN A 94 13.09 -21.75 25.97
CA ASN A 94 14.04 -21.23 26.96
C ASN A 94 13.58 -19.85 27.48
N VAL A 95 13.04 -19.85 28.69
CA VAL A 95 12.55 -18.62 29.35
C VAL A 95 13.69 -17.60 29.55
N SER A 96 14.92 -18.09 29.79
CA SER A 96 16.09 -17.24 30.02
C SER A 96 16.50 -16.40 28.81
N MET A 97 16.18 -16.83 27.56
CA MET A 97 16.51 -16.10 26.33
C MET A 97 15.30 -15.37 25.71
N SER A 98 14.10 -15.62 26.24
CA SER A 98 12.84 -15.01 25.74
C SER A 98 12.83 -13.48 25.86
N TRP A 99 13.55 -12.91 26.83
CA TRP A 99 13.64 -11.46 27.01
C TRP A 99 14.35 -10.77 25.84
N ILE A 100 15.36 -11.43 25.22
CA ILE A 100 16.11 -10.89 24.06
C ILE A 100 15.17 -10.75 22.87
N ILE A 101 14.34 -11.78 22.62
CA ILE A 101 13.35 -11.76 21.55
C ILE A 101 12.31 -10.68 21.84
N GLY A 102 11.84 -10.58 23.10
CA GLY A 102 10.90 -9.53 23.53
C GLY A 102 11.49 -8.13 23.31
N LEU A 103 12.76 -7.92 23.64
CA LEU A 103 13.45 -6.66 23.41
C LEU A 103 13.57 -6.34 21.92
N ALA A 104 13.95 -7.32 21.10
CA ALA A 104 14.07 -7.16 19.65
C ALA A 104 12.71 -6.77 19.02
N VAL A 105 11.62 -7.45 19.40
CA VAL A 105 10.28 -7.13 18.95
C VAL A 105 9.87 -5.71 19.41
N ALA A 106 10.15 -5.35 20.66
CA ALA A 106 9.86 -4.00 21.17
C ALA A 106 10.59 -2.91 20.37
N ILE A 107 11.89 -3.13 20.08
CA ILE A 107 12.67 -2.20 19.26
C ILE A 107 12.06 -2.08 17.85
N ILE A 108 11.69 -3.20 17.22
CA ILE A 108 11.05 -3.17 15.88
C ILE A 108 9.74 -2.39 15.92
N VAL A 109 8.89 -2.63 16.92
CA VAL A 109 7.61 -1.91 17.06
C VAL A 109 7.84 -0.41 17.25
N VAL A 110 8.85 -0.02 18.03
CA VAL A 110 9.21 1.41 18.21
C VAL A 110 9.70 2.01 16.90
N ILE A 111 10.57 1.32 16.16
CA ILE A 111 11.08 1.80 14.86
C ILE A 111 9.95 1.96 13.86
N VAL A 112 9.08 0.96 13.72
CA VAL A 112 7.94 1.00 12.79
C VAL A 112 6.96 2.11 13.20
N GLY A 113 6.66 2.22 14.50
CA GLY A 113 5.80 3.27 15.02
C GLY A 113 6.36 4.67 14.76
N PHE A 114 7.64 4.88 15.05
CA PHE A 114 8.32 6.16 14.76
C PHE A 114 8.27 6.52 13.28
N LEU A 115 8.60 5.58 12.40
CA LEU A 115 8.53 5.79 10.96
C LEU A 115 7.10 6.10 10.51
N PHE A 116 6.11 5.38 11.04
CA PHE A 116 4.71 5.63 10.73
C PHE A 116 4.31 7.07 11.09
N PHE A 117 4.62 7.54 12.29
CA PHE A 117 4.30 8.89 12.73
C PHE A 117 5.03 9.98 11.94
N VAL A 118 6.27 9.72 11.49
CA VAL A 118 7.08 10.69 10.75
C VAL A 118 6.75 10.71 9.27
N VAL A 119 6.50 9.53 8.67
CA VAL A 119 6.35 9.38 7.22
C VAL A 119 4.90 9.57 6.75
N MET A 120 3.90 9.10 7.54
CA MET A 120 2.49 9.20 7.14
C MET A 120 2.02 10.64 6.86
N PRO A 121 2.33 11.66 7.69
CA PRO A 121 1.96 13.04 7.37
C PRO A 121 2.62 13.56 6.08
N LYS A 122 3.80 13.04 5.72
CA LYS A 122 4.50 13.40 4.49
C LYS A 122 3.82 12.88 3.22
N PHE A 123 3.15 11.73 3.29
CA PHE A 123 2.35 11.25 2.16
C PHE A 123 1.21 12.20 1.79
N LYS A 124 0.52 12.76 2.80
CA LYS A 124 -0.51 13.77 2.53
C LYS A 124 0.09 15.05 1.92
N LEU A 125 1.28 15.44 2.37
CA LEU A 125 1.99 16.60 1.80
C LEU A 125 2.41 16.34 0.35
N ILE A 126 2.91 15.14 0.03
CA ILE A 126 3.24 14.73 -1.34
C ILE A 126 2.00 14.84 -2.24
N GLN A 127 0.83 14.36 -1.80
CA GLN A 127 -0.39 14.44 -2.58
C GLN A 127 -0.74 15.89 -2.92
N ASN A 128 -0.71 16.79 -1.93
CA ASN A 128 -0.96 18.21 -2.16
C ASN A 128 0.07 18.86 -3.11
N GLN A 129 1.33 18.42 -3.05
CA GLN A 129 2.39 18.92 -3.93
C GLN A 129 2.24 18.40 -5.37
N VAL A 130 1.79 17.15 -5.53
CA VAL A 130 1.42 16.59 -6.85
C VAL A 130 0.27 17.37 -7.46
N ASP A 131 -0.78 17.64 -6.68
CA ASP A 131 -1.93 18.42 -7.14
C ASP A 131 -1.50 19.85 -7.58
N ARG A 132 -0.61 20.49 -6.80
CA ARG A 132 -0.04 21.78 -7.17
C ARG A 132 0.79 21.72 -8.46
N LEU A 133 1.64 20.70 -8.62
CA LEU A 133 2.43 20.50 -9.82
C LEU A 133 1.53 20.30 -11.06
N ASN A 134 0.48 19.48 -10.91
CA ASN A 134 -0.51 19.24 -11.95
C ASN A 134 -1.27 20.51 -12.33
N LEU A 135 -1.61 21.35 -11.33
CA LEU A 135 -2.28 22.64 -11.56
C LEU A 135 -1.37 23.56 -12.40
N VAL A 136 -0.12 23.78 -11.97
CA VAL A 136 0.86 24.60 -12.67
C VAL A 136 1.10 24.08 -14.09
N SER A 137 1.27 22.77 -14.26
CA SER A 137 1.44 22.15 -15.57
C SER A 137 0.23 22.39 -16.49
N ARG A 138 -0.98 22.28 -15.96
CA ARG A 138 -2.22 22.54 -16.72
C ARG A 138 -2.33 23.99 -17.13
N GLU A 139 -2.03 24.92 -16.23
CA GLU A 139 -2.07 26.37 -16.52
C GLU A 139 -1.08 26.73 -17.62
N ILE A 140 0.16 26.22 -17.56
CA ILE A 140 1.19 26.42 -18.58
C ILE A 140 0.74 25.87 -19.94
N LEU A 141 0.22 24.64 -19.97
CA LEU A 141 -0.22 24.00 -21.21
C LEU A 141 -1.42 24.71 -21.83
N THR A 142 -2.37 25.15 -21.01
CA THR A 142 -3.56 25.86 -21.49
C THR A 142 -3.22 27.28 -21.93
N GLY A 143 -2.29 27.96 -21.23
CA GLY A 143 -1.87 29.34 -21.51
C GLY A 143 -0.66 29.47 -22.47
N LEU A 144 -0.21 28.39 -23.12
CA LEU A 144 1.04 28.34 -23.85
C LEU A 144 1.18 29.45 -24.95
N SER A 145 0.08 29.75 -25.65
CA SER A 145 0.06 30.83 -26.66
C SER A 145 0.24 32.20 -26.03
N VAL A 146 -0.35 32.44 -24.87
CA VAL A 146 -0.25 33.70 -24.11
C VAL A 146 1.20 33.87 -23.59
N ILE A 147 1.74 32.80 -22.96
CA ILE A 147 3.09 32.76 -22.41
C ILE A 147 4.12 33.11 -23.52
N ARG A 148 3.95 32.56 -24.73
CA ARG A 148 4.80 32.85 -25.88
C ARG A 148 4.64 34.29 -26.41
N ALA A 149 3.40 34.78 -26.44
CA ALA A 149 3.12 36.13 -26.93
C ALA A 149 3.70 37.22 -26.02
N PHE A 150 3.71 36.98 -24.70
CA PHE A 150 4.24 37.94 -23.71
C PHE A 150 5.69 37.67 -23.30
N GLY A 151 6.33 36.61 -23.79
CA GLY A 151 7.73 36.29 -23.47
C GLY A 151 7.99 35.89 -22.02
N THR A 152 6.95 35.33 -21.33
CA THR A 152 7.02 34.99 -19.92
C THR A 152 7.44 33.53 -19.61
N GLN A 153 8.05 32.84 -20.60
CA GLN A 153 8.47 31.45 -20.49
C GLN A 153 9.35 31.19 -19.26
N LYS A 154 10.33 32.06 -19.02
CA LYS A 154 11.26 31.91 -17.89
C LYS A 154 10.57 31.99 -16.56
N HIS A 155 9.58 32.85 -16.40
CA HIS A 155 8.78 32.95 -15.17
C HIS A 155 7.98 31.69 -14.91
N GLU A 156 7.35 31.13 -15.95
CA GLU A 156 6.57 29.90 -15.80
C GLU A 156 7.46 28.66 -15.56
N GLU A 157 8.66 28.63 -16.13
CA GLU A 157 9.68 27.62 -15.89
C GLU A 157 10.14 27.65 -14.43
N GLU A 158 10.44 28.82 -13.87
CA GLU A 158 10.80 29.00 -12.45
C GLU A 158 9.65 28.55 -11.53
N ARG A 159 8.42 28.91 -11.85
CA ARG A 159 7.22 28.51 -11.10
C ARG A 159 7.02 27.00 -11.09
N PHE A 160 7.23 26.34 -12.23
CA PHE A 160 7.18 24.89 -12.35
C PHE A 160 8.31 24.22 -11.56
N ASP A 161 9.54 24.75 -11.70
CA ASP A 161 10.72 24.20 -11.01
C ASP A 161 10.58 24.30 -9.48
N ASP A 162 10.04 25.39 -8.96
CA ASP A 162 9.75 25.53 -7.52
C ASP A 162 8.75 24.49 -7.02
N ALA A 163 7.67 24.23 -7.77
CA ALA A 163 6.70 23.20 -7.42
C ALA A 163 7.34 21.80 -7.50
N ASN A 164 8.15 21.53 -8.51
CA ASN A 164 8.85 20.28 -8.70
C ASN A 164 9.93 20.04 -7.64
N LYS A 165 10.72 21.05 -7.29
CA LYS A 165 11.71 20.98 -6.20
C LYS A 165 11.08 20.66 -4.85
N ALA A 166 9.94 21.30 -4.53
CA ALA A 166 9.20 21.04 -3.30
C ALA A 166 8.75 19.57 -3.22
N LEU A 167 8.16 19.03 -4.29
CA LEU A 167 7.76 17.64 -4.41
C LEU A 167 8.96 16.69 -4.29
N THR A 168 10.03 16.97 -5.03
CA THR A 168 11.26 16.16 -5.03
C THR A 168 11.88 16.09 -3.65
N LYS A 169 11.96 17.21 -2.92
CA LYS A 169 12.51 17.26 -1.55
C LYS A 169 11.71 16.38 -0.59
N THR A 170 10.39 16.42 -0.67
CA THR A 170 9.53 15.61 0.20
C THR A 170 9.63 14.12 -0.17
N ASN A 171 9.63 13.78 -1.45
CA ASN A 171 9.81 12.42 -1.93
C ASN A 171 11.16 11.84 -1.51
N LEU A 172 12.25 12.60 -1.65
CA LEU A 172 13.58 12.16 -1.21
C LEU A 172 13.62 11.89 0.30
N PHE A 173 12.98 12.71 1.11
CA PHE A 173 12.89 12.47 2.54
C PHE A 173 12.17 11.14 2.85
N VAL A 174 10.99 10.94 2.26
CA VAL A 174 10.21 9.70 2.44
C VAL A 174 10.98 8.48 1.95
N ASN A 175 11.56 8.54 0.76
CA ASN A 175 12.32 7.43 0.19
C ASN A 175 13.57 7.10 1.02
N ARG A 176 14.30 8.09 1.50
CA ARG A 176 15.45 7.87 2.41
C ARG A 176 15.01 7.20 3.71
N ALA A 177 13.94 7.67 4.33
CA ALA A 177 13.39 7.07 5.55
C ALA A 177 12.99 5.59 5.32
N MET A 178 12.31 5.31 4.21
CA MET A 178 11.91 3.94 3.84
C MET A 178 13.12 3.05 3.50
N THR A 179 14.14 3.59 2.84
CA THR A 179 15.36 2.84 2.50
C THR A 179 16.13 2.41 3.75
N PHE A 180 16.15 3.24 4.81
CA PHE A 180 16.78 2.88 6.07
C PHE A 180 16.02 1.80 6.86
N MET A 181 14.74 1.63 6.62
CA MET A 181 13.90 0.69 7.35
C MET A 181 14.40 -0.76 7.21
N MET A 182 14.65 -1.23 5.99
CA MET A 182 15.07 -2.61 5.73
C MET A 182 16.41 -2.98 6.38
N PRO A 183 17.51 -2.20 6.21
CA PRO A 183 18.77 -2.47 6.87
C PRO A 183 18.66 -2.45 8.40
N LEU A 184 17.86 -1.53 8.94
CA LEU A 184 17.69 -1.41 10.38
C LEU A 184 16.94 -2.61 10.98
N MET A 185 15.90 -3.07 10.31
CA MET A 185 15.19 -4.30 10.71
C MET A 185 16.09 -5.53 10.61
N MET A 186 16.87 -5.67 9.52
CA MET A 186 17.84 -6.76 9.38
C MET A 186 18.92 -6.72 10.47
N PHE A 187 19.40 -5.53 10.82
CA PHE A 187 20.38 -5.36 11.90
C PHE A 187 19.82 -5.86 13.24
N VAL A 188 18.60 -5.45 13.61
CA VAL A 188 17.96 -5.92 14.85
C VAL A 188 17.73 -7.42 14.84
N MET A 189 17.27 -7.98 13.73
CA MET A 189 17.06 -9.43 13.59
C MET A 189 18.38 -10.20 13.71
N ASN A 190 19.44 -9.78 13.03
CA ASN A 190 20.74 -10.44 13.11
C ASN A 190 21.37 -10.35 14.51
N LEU A 191 21.24 -9.18 15.17
CA LEU A 191 21.70 -9.05 16.56
C LEU A 191 20.95 -10.02 17.49
N SER A 192 19.63 -10.15 17.33
CA SER A 192 18.84 -11.11 18.10
C SER A 192 19.28 -12.56 17.84
N LEU A 193 19.61 -12.89 16.59
CA LEU A 193 20.04 -14.24 16.19
C LEU A 193 21.44 -14.59 16.71
N ILE A 194 22.35 -13.63 16.82
CA ILE A 194 23.73 -13.84 17.34
C ILE A 194 23.71 -14.14 18.85
N HIS A 195 22.73 -13.61 19.58
CA HIS A 195 22.62 -13.77 21.03
C HIS A 195 21.82 -15.02 21.46
N ILE A 196 21.15 -15.69 20.53
CA ILE A 196 20.39 -16.94 20.73
C ILE A 196 21.27 -18.15 20.34
#